data_f59a45cb29708fb16350fe7d2a782f98
#
_entry.id   f59a45cb29708fb16350fe7d2a782f98
#
_cell.length_a   1.000
_cell.length_b   1.000
_cell.length_c   1.000
_cell.angle_alpha   90.00
_cell.angle_beta   90.00
_cell.angle_gamma   90.00
#
_symmetry.space_group_name_H-M   'P 1'
#
loop_
_entity.id
_entity.type
_entity.pdbx_description
1 polymer ?
#
loop_
_entity_poly.entity_id
_entity_poly.type
_entity_poly.pdbx_seq_one_letter_code
_entity_poly.pdbx_strand_id
1 'polypeptide(L)'
;MKDWTTSDPDRRRGLYHDRSGNFIPDNIMQALLRYIEHRIKPGEFLQAVLANDLKDAVGRADSTNISILHVYVTFLYNEAPAKCWGSREAIVEWCKPREFEHPVMERER
;
A
#
# COMPACT_ATOMS: atom_id res chain seq x y z
N MET A 1 -12.23 -7.08 -11.07
CA MET A 1 -11.30 -6.08 -10.55
C MET A 1 -12.03 -4.80 -10.19
N LYS A 2 -11.72 -4.28 -9.07
CA LYS A 2 -12.33 -3.07 -8.60
C LYS A 2 -11.94 -1.87 -9.45
N ASP A 3 -12.90 -1.02 -9.73
CA ASP A 3 -12.65 0.20 -10.50
C ASP A 3 -12.25 1.30 -9.52
N TRP A 4 -10.98 1.37 -9.23
CA TRP A 4 -10.47 2.29 -8.23
C TRP A 4 -10.15 3.65 -8.83
N THR A 5 -10.30 4.68 -8.02
CA THR A 5 -9.76 6.00 -8.34
C THR A 5 -8.31 5.89 -8.74
N THR A 6 -7.60 4.97 -8.12
CA THR A 6 -6.18 4.75 -8.36
C THR A 6 -5.86 4.14 -9.71
N SER A 7 -6.87 3.65 -10.44
CA SER A 7 -6.65 3.13 -11.79
C SER A 7 -6.24 4.21 -12.77
N ASP A 8 -6.65 5.45 -12.49
CA ASP A 8 -6.36 6.59 -13.37
C ASP A 8 -5.27 7.43 -12.71
N PRO A 9 -4.05 7.44 -13.25
CA PRO A 9 -2.95 8.19 -12.63
C PRO A 9 -3.24 9.67 -12.45
N ASP A 10 -3.89 10.31 -13.41
CA ASP A 10 -4.17 11.73 -13.30
C ASP A 10 -5.15 12.02 -12.19
N ARG A 11 -6.20 11.21 -12.10
CA ARG A 11 -7.19 11.38 -11.06
C ARG A 11 -6.59 11.11 -9.68
N ARG A 12 -5.73 10.10 -9.59
CA ARG A 12 -5.06 9.76 -8.35
C ARG A 12 -4.21 10.92 -7.85
N ARG A 13 -3.42 11.53 -8.74
CA ARG A 13 -2.58 12.66 -8.37
C ARG A 13 -3.41 13.87 -7.97
N GLY A 14 -4.55 14.06 -8.61
CA GLY A 14 -5.44 15.16 -8.27
C GLY A 14 -6.08 15.03 -6.90
N LEU A 15 -6.22 13.80 -6.40
CA LEU A 15 -6.84 13.55 -5.10
C LEU A 15 -5.83 13.39 -3.97
N TYR A 16 -4.63 12.90 -4.27
CA TYR A 16 -3.68 12.53 -3.23
C TYR A 16 -2.37 13.27 -3.43
N HIS A 17 -2.29 14.46 -2.85
CA HIS A 17 -1.10 15.30 -2.92
C HIS A 17 -1.06 16.17 -1.67
N ASP A 18 0.09 16.78 -1.41
CA ASP A 18 0.22 17.71 -0.32
C ASP A 18 -0.16 19.13 -0.79
N ARG A 19 0.02 20.11 0.09
CA ARG A 19 -0.37 21.48 -0.24
C ARG A 19 0.42 22.09 -1.39
N SER A 20 1.62 21.60 -1.59
CA SER A 20 2.48 22.08 -2.67
C SER A 20 2.27 21.31 -3.98
N GLY A 21 1.33 20.36 -3.99
CA GLY A 21 1.04 19.55 -5.16
C GLY A 21 1.93 18.34 -5.32
N ASN A 22 2.71 17.99 -4.30
CA ASN A 22 3.57 16.79 -4.36
C ASN A 22 2.74 15.55 -4.10
N PHE A 23 2.92 14.55 -4.95
CA PHE A 23 2.19 13.30 -4.86
C PHE A 23 3.17 12.14 -4.70
N ILE A 24 2.61 10.97 -4.42
CA ILE A 24 3.44 9.77 -4.27
C ILE A 24 4.14 9.48 -5.60
N PRO A 25 5.48 9.31 -5.59
CA PRO A 25 6.20 9.00 -6.82
C PRO A 25 5.62 7.77 -7.51
N ASP A 26 5.60 7.79 -8.85
CA ASP A 26 4.94 6.74 -9.60
C ASP A 26 5.51 5.36 -9.32
N ASN A 27 6.82 5.23 -9.20
CA ASN A 27 7.43 3.93 -8.94
C ASN A 27 7.01 3.37 -7.59
N ILE A 28 6.84 4.23 -6.61
CA ILE A 28 6.41 3.79 -5.28
C ILE A 28 4.91 3.47 -5.30
N MET A 29 4.14 4.29 -6.01
CA MET A 29 2.72 3.99 -6.17
C MET A 29 2.53 2.64 -6.86
N GLN A 30 3.33 2.32 -7.87
CA GLN A 30 3.26 1.02 -8.52
C GLN A 30 3.50 -0.12 -7.53
N ALA A 31 4.51 0.03 -6.67
CA ALA A 31 4.78 -0.98 -5.66
C ALA A 31 3.62 -1.12 -4.68
N LEU A 32 3.00 -0.01 -4.31
CA LEU A 32 1.88 0.00 -3.40
C LEU A 32 0.66 -0.70 -4.02
N LEU A 33 0.39 -0.39 -5.29
CA LEU A 33 -0.72 -1.04 -5.99
C LEU A 33 -0.50 -2.53 -6.18
N ARG A 34 0.74 -2.93 -6.47
CA ARG A 34 1.05 -4.36 -6.57
C ARG A 34 0.79 -5.07 -5.24
N TYR A 35 1.11 -4.40 -4.15
CA TYR A 35 0.83 -4.97 -2.84
C TYR A 35 -0.68 -5.12 -2.63
N ILE A 36 -1.43 -4.06 -2.89
CA ILE A 36 -2.86 -4.08 -2.62
C ILE A 36 -3.59 -5.06 -3.53
N GLU A 37 -3.25 -5.07 -4.80
CA GLU A 37 -4.00 -5.86 -5.79
C GLU A 37 -3.46 -7.26 -5.99
N HIS A 38 -2.15 -7.44 -5.84
CA HIS A 38 -1.52 -8.73 -6.13
C HIS A 38 -0.82 -9.34 -4.94
N ARG A 39 -0.86 -8.68 -3.80
CA ARG A 39 -0.34 -9.20 -2.54
C ARG A 39 1.16 -9.45 -2.58
N ILE A 40 1.87 -8.63 -3.33
CA ILE A 40 3.33 -8.70 -3.44
C ILE A 40 3.93 -7.74 -2.42
N LYS A 41 4.76 -8.26 -1.54
CA LYS A 41 5.33 -7.48 -0.44
C LYS A 41 6.23 -6.37 -0.99
N PRO A 42 6.04 -5.12 -0.55
CA PRO A 42 6.86 -4.00 -1.03
C PRO A 42 8.15 -3.88 -0.23
N GLY A 43 8.93 -2.86 -0.56
CA GLY A 43 10.16 -2.57 0.17
C GLY A 43 9.89 -2.11 1.59
N GLU A 44 10.97 -1.89 2.34
CA GLU A 44 10.85 -1.72 3.78
C GLU A 44 10.22 -0.41 4.22
N PHE A 45 10.42 0.66 3.45
CA PHE A 45 9.74 1.92 3.77
C PHE A 45 8.22 1.74 3.72
N LEU A 46 7.73 1.17 2.62
CA LEU A 46 6.29 0.96 2.48
C LEU A 46 5.77 -0.04 3.50
N GLN A 47 6.56 -1.05 3.85
CA GLN A 47 6.15 -1.98 4.91
C GLN A 47 5.94 -1.24 6.22
N ALA A 48 6.81 -0.28 6.54
CA ALA A 48 6.66 0.50 7.77
C ALA A 48 5.40 1.36 7.71
N VAL A 49 5.13 1.98 6.57
CA VAL A 49 3.91 2.78 6.40
C VAL A 49 2.67 1.89 6.56
N LEU A 50 2.67 0.75 5.88
CA LEU A 50 1.55 -0.18 5.94
C LEU A 50 1.36 -0.76 7.33
N ALA A 51 2.44 -0.93 8.07
CA ALA A 51 2.38 -1.47 9.42
C ALA A 51 1.94 -0.43 10.45
N ASN A 52 1.75 0.81 10.02
CA ASN A 52 1.45 1.91 10.93
C ASN A 52 2.59 2.11 11.94
N ASP A 53 3.81 1.92 11.46
CA ASP A 53 5.02 2.04 12.27
C ASP A 53 5.68 3.37 11.92
N LEU A 54 5.22 4.41 12.55
CA LEU A 54 5.63 5.78 12.22
C LEU A 54 7.13 5.98 12.40
N LYS A 55 7.67 5.46 13.48
CA LYS A 55 9.09 5.62 13.78
C LYS A 55 9.95 5.01 12.68
N ASP A 56 9.63 3.79 12.27
CA ASP A 56 10.39 3.10 11.24
C ASP A 56 10.19 3.75 9.88
N ALA A 57 8.96 4.18 9.59
CA ALA A 57 8.68 4.86 8.32
C ALA A 57 9.49 6.14 8.19
N VAL A 58 9.55 6.93 9.26
CA VAL A 58 10.33 8.17 9.25
C VAL A 58 11.81 7.85 9.08
N GLY A 59 12.30 6.82 9.76
CA GLY A 59 13.70 6.44 9.69
C GLY A 59 14.15 5.94 8.32
N ARG A 60 13.22 5.40 7.54
CA ARG A 60 13.55 4.85 6.22
C ARG A 60 13.20 5.78 5.06
N ALA A 61 12.48 6.86 5.34
CA ALA A 61 12.05 7.77 4.29
C ALA A 61 13.18 8.69 3.86
N ASP A 62 13.25 8.97 2.56
CA ASP A 62 14.10 10.06 2.07
C ASP A 62 13.35 11.37 2.30
N SER A 63 13.97 12.49 1.92
CA SER A 63 13.39 13.80 2.19
C SER A 63 12.06 13.99 1.45
N THR A 64 11.93 13.43 0.26
CA THR A 64 10.70 13.52 -0.51
C THR A 64 9.58 12.75 0.19
N ASN A 65 9.85 11.51 0.58
CA ASN A 65 8.82 10.67 1.20
C ASN A 65 8.42 11.17 2.58
N ILE A 66 9.36 11.75 3.33
CA ILE A 66 9.03 12.31 4.63
C ILE A 66 8.02 13.45 4.49
N SER A 67 8.21 14.29 3.49
CA SER A 67 7.34 15.46 3.33
C SER A 67 5.93 15.08 2.91
N ILE A 68 5.74 13.89 2.34
CA ILE A 68 4.42 13.45 1.87
C ILE A 68 3.91 12.23 2.64
N LEU A 69 4.45 11.98 3.83
CA LEU A 69 4.05 10.81 4.60
C LEU A 69 2.53 10.79 4.85
N HIS A 70 1.96 11.95 5.13
CA HIS A 70 0.51 12.05 5.32
C HIS A 70 -0.27 11.71 4.06
N VAL A 71 0.31 11.94 2.89
CA VAL A 71 -0.36 11.59 1.63
C VAL A 71 -0.51 10.08 1.50
N TYR A 72 0.52 9.33 1.91
CA TYR A 72 0.44 7.86 1.94
C TYR A 72 -0.71 7.40 2.84
N VAL A 73 -0.78 7.96 4.03
CA VAL A 73 -1.79 7.53 4.99
C VAL A 73 -3.19 7.88 4.48
N THR A 74 -3.36 9.06 3.90
CA THR A 74 -4.65 9.47 3.35
C THR A 74 -5.08 8.54 2.22
N PHE A 75 -4.14 8.21 1.34
CA PHE A 75 -4.42 7.30 0.24
C PHE A 75 -4.87 5.93 0.77
N LEU A 76 -4.11 5.38 1.71
CA LEU A 76 -4.44 4.06 2.26
C LEU A 76 -5.78 4.07 2.97
N TYR A 77 -6.03 5.10 3.74
CA TYR A 77 -7.28 5.20 4.49
C TYR A 77 -8.49 5.22 3.56
N ASN A 78 -8.38 5.91 2.44
CA ASN A 78 -9.50 6.08 1.54
C ASN A 78 -9.63 4.97 0.50
N GLU A 79 -8.53 4.37 0.08
CA GLU A 79 -8.56 3.48 -1.07
C GLU A 79 -8.23 2.03 -0.75
N ALA A 80 -7.43 1.76 0.27
CA ALA A 80 -6.97 0.41 0.53
C ALA A 80 -7.95 -0.34 1.43
N PRO A 81 -8.10 -1.65 1.22
CA PRO A 81 -8.89 -2.46 2.15
C PRO A 81 -8.29 -2.39 3.55
N ALA A 82 -9.14 -2.29 4.55
CA ALA A 82 -8.68 -2.17 5.94
C ALA A 82 -7.83 -3.37 6.36
N LYS A 83 -8.06 -4.53 5.75
CA LYS A 83 -7.35 -5.76 6.12
C LYS A 83 -5.89 -5.75 5.70
N CYS A 84 -5.50 -4.90 4.74
CA CYS A 84 -4.17 -4.99 4.18
C CYS A 84 -3.16 -4.09 4.86
N TRP A 85 -3.57 -3.28 5.83
CA TRP A 85 -2.63 -2.37 6.48
C TRP A 85 -3.06 -2.07 7.91
N GLY A 86 -2.18 -1.45 8.67
CA GLY A 86 -2.45 -1.08 10.04
C GLY A 86 -1.54 -1.77 11.05
N SER A 87 -0.92 -2.90 10.67
CA SER A 87 -0.01 -3.63 11.56
C SER A 87 0.88 -4.54 10.72
N ARG A 88 1.93 -5.04 11.34
CA ARG A 88 2.82 -6.00 10.67
C ARG A 88 2.09 -7.31 10.41
N GLU A 89 1.21 -7.70 11.32
CA GLU A 89 0.40 -8.89 11.14
C GLU A 89 -0.49 -8.77 9.92
N ALA A 90 -1.04 -7.58 9.69
CA ALA A 90 -1.86 -7.35 8.51
C ALA A 90 -1.09 -7.61 7.23
N ILE A 91 0.17 -7.18 7.18
CA ILE A 91 1.02 -7.40 6.01
C ILE A 91 1.26 -8.89 5.79
N VAL A 92 1.59 -9.61 6.86
CA VAL A 92 1.83 -11.05 6.77
C VAL A 92 0.60 -11.76 6.24
N GLU A 93 -0.56 -11.45 6.79
CA GLU A 93 -1.80 -12.08 6.36
C GLU A 93 -2.14 -11.73 4.92
N TRP A 94 -1.92 -10.48 4.53
CA TRP A 94 -2.26 -10.06 3.18
C TRP A 94 -1.42 -10.76 2.12
N CYS A 95 -0.16 -11.02 2.45
CA CYS A 95 0.77 -11.65 1.52
C CYS A 95 0.76 -13.16 1.55
N LYS A 96 -0.02 -13.78 2.44
CA LYS A 96 -0.08 -15.23 2.51
C LYS A 96 -0.63 -15.83 1.22
N PRO A 97 -0.15 -17.00 0.82
CA PRO A 97 -0.76 -17.71 -0.31
C PRO A 97 -2.23 -17.94 -0.05
N ARG A 98 -3.03 -17.88 -1.09
CA ARG A 98 -4.47 -17.98 -0.96
C ARG A 98 -4.99 -19.34 -1.34
N GLU A 99 -4.19 -20.34 -1.10
CA GLU A 99 -4.53 -21.70 -1.49
C GLU A 99 -5.78 -22.21 -0.80
N PHE A 100 -6.03 -21.74 0.42
CA PHE A 100 -7.24 -22.16 1.14
C PHE A 100 -8.51 -21.60 0.50
N GLU A 101 -8.38 -20.72 -0.41
CA GLU A 101 -9.52 -20.19 -1.15
C GLU A 101 -9.89 -21.08 -2.33
N HIS A 102 -9.02 -22.05 -2.66
CA HIS A 102 -9.29 -23.01 -3.70
C HIS A 102 -10.03 -24.20 -3.11
N PRO A 103 -10.98 -24.65 -3.73
CA PRO A 103 -11.68 -25.86 -3.26
C PRO A 103 -10.78 -27.07 -3.36
N VAL A 104 -10.07 -27.12 -3.33
CA VAL A 104 -9.37 -27.80 -3.42
C VAL A 104 -8.74 -28.48 -3.38
N MET A 105 -8.55 -28.38 -3.39
CA MET A 105 -7.88 -28.61 -3.14
C MET A 105 -7.24 -29.18 -3.13
N GLU A 106 -7.13 -29.15 -3.35
CA GLU A 106 -6.47 -29.26 -3.25
C GLU A 106 -5.74 -29.59 -2.74
N ARG A 107 -5.76 -29.83 -2.57
CA ARG A 107 -5.03 -29.88 -2.03
C ARG A 107 -4.52 -30.58 -1.52
N GLU A 108 -4.58 -30.80 -1.60
CA GLU A 108 -4.08 -30.96 -1.12
C GLU A 108 -3.26 -30.99 -1.03
N ARG A 109 -2.99 -30.84 -1.26
CA ARG A 109 -2.15 -30.45 -1.26
C ARG A 109 -1.36 -30.71 -1.09
#